data_1b958831432907745f9c527662ae3c28
#
_entry.id   1b958831432907745f9c527662ae3c28
#
_cell.length_a   1.000
_cell.length_b   1.000
_cell.length_c   1.000
_cell.angle_alpha   90.00
_cell.angle_beta   90.00
_cell.angle_gamma   90.00
#
_symmetry.space_group_name_H-M   'P 1'
#
loop_
_entity.id
_entity.type
_entity.pdbx_description
1 polymer ?
#
loop_
_entity_poly.entity_id
_entity_poly.type
_entity_poly.pdbx_seq_one_letter_code
_entity_poly.pdbx_strand_id
1 'polypeptide(L)'
;MSLFGKPAKQRLEQSGFTITKILFEAPRLSMVPSLYMDENHRKWAIVLHGMEPAIHDYEDILDCKVIENEEVDVRKDMSRRDLFESVLENPAAVARANASRGGKYCTRMDVALTVRGTPGQESTIGIPLIGREVLRSSKTYVLLRQGADKLCEDVLRMRDASKVSL
;
A
#
# COMPACT_ATOMS: atom_id res chain seq x y z
N MET A 1 13.42 32.05 3.84
CA MET A 1 13.05 30.83 3.07
C MET A 1 13.37 29.62 3.94
N SER A 2 12.36 28.90 4.34
CA SER A 2 12.58 27.61 5.01
C SER A 2 13.06 26.62 3.97
N LEU A 3 14.27 26.13 4.09
CA LEU A 3 14.85 25.05 3.27
C LEU A 3 14.14 23.71 3.50
N PHE A 4 13.29 23.63 4.52
CA PHE A 4 12.46 22.49 4.81
C PHE A 4 11.02 22.85 4.43
N GLY A 5 10.55 22.26 3.35
CA GLY A 5 9.15 22.43 2.90
C GLY A 5 8.18 22.14 4.04
N LYS A 6 6.99 22.74 3.96
CA LYS A 6 5.92 22.51 4.93
C LYS A 6 5.65 21.02 5.11
N PRO A 7 5.32 20.55 6.33
CA PRO A 7 4.93 19.15 6.55
C PRO A 7 3.84 18.72 5.58
N ALA A 8 3.89 17.49 5.15
CA ALA A 8 2.95 16.95 4.16
C ALA A 8 1.49 17.11 4.57
N LYS A 9 1.19 16.95 5.86
CA LYS A 9 -0.16 17.18 6.41
C LYS A 9 -0.61 18.62 6.19
N GLN A 10 0.26 19.59 6.43
CA GLN A 10 -0.05 21.01 6.23
C GLN A 10 -0.28 21.34 4.75
N ARG A 11 0.46 20.70 3.84
CA ARG A 11 0.24 20.87 2.40
C ARG A 11 -1.10 20.30 1.96
N LEU A 12 -1.52 19.16 2.52
CA LEU A 12 -2.85 18.60 2.29
C LEU A 12 -3.96 19.55 2.77
N GLU A 13 -3.85 20.06 3.97
CA GLU A 13 -4.84 21.00 4.53
C GLU A 13 -4.95 22.27 3.70
N GLN A 14 -3.83 22.78 3.19
CA GLN A 14 -3.81 23.95 2.32
C GLN A 14 -4.48 23.72 0.96
N SER A 15 -4.53 22.48 0.49
CA SER A 15 -5.23 22.12 -0.74
C SER A 15 -6.73 21.90 -0.56
N GLY A 16 -7.25 22.10 0.66
CA GLY A 16 -8.67 21.91 0.99
C GLY A 16 -8.99 20.48 1.46
N PHE A 17 -7.99 19.65 1.65
CA PHE A 17 -8.16 18.28 2.18
C PHE A 17 -8.27 18.31 3.69
N THR A 18 -9.31 17.69 4.25
CA THR A 18 -9.50 17.56 5.69
C THR A 18 -9.16 16.15 6.14
N ILE A 19 -8.10 15.99 6.93
CA ILE A 19 -7.71 14.67 7.44
C ILE A 19 -8.71 14.24 8.52
N THR A 20 -9.64 13.37 8.16
CA THR A 20 -10.61 12.78 9.09
C THR A 20 -10.09 11.49 9.71
N LYS A 21 -9.22 10.79 9.01
CA LYS A 21 -8.58 9.56 9.49
C LYS A 21 -7.20 9.37 8.88
N ILE A 22 -6.26 8.90 9.69
CA ILE A 22 -4.97 8.42 9.22
C ILE A 22 -5.12 6.92 8.94
N LEU A 23 -5.05 6.54 7.67
CA LEU A 23 -5.17 5.14 7.26
C LEU A 23 -3.87 4.38 7.53
N PHE A 24 -2.76 5.01 7.20
CA PHE A 24 -1.42 4.47 7.42
C PHE A 24 -0.41 5.60 7.51
N GLU A 25 0.42 5.60 8.53
CA GLU A 25 1.50 6.57 8.69
C GLU A 25 2.85 5.88 8.57
N ALA A 26 3.59 6.22 7.52
CA ALA A 26 4.90 5.64 7.25
C ALA A 26 5.95 6.14 8.25
N PRO A 27 6.98 5.34 8.54
CA PRO A 27 8.12 5.80 9.32
C PRO A 27 8.78 7.02 8.70
N ARG A 28 9.31 7.91 9.52
CA ARG A 28 10.01 9.11 9.06
C ARG A 28 11.19 8.72 8.16
N LEU A 29 11.38 9.49 7.11
CA LEU A 29 12.47 9.32 6.14
C LEU A 29 12.43 7.99 5.37
N SER A 30 11.32 7.27 5.42
CA SER A 30 11.13 6.07 4.60
C SER A 30 10.59 6.43 3.22
N MET A 31 10.83 5.55 2.25
CA MET A 31 10.24 5.65 0.91
C MET A 31 8.85 5.02 0.85
N VAL A 32 8.29 4.69 2.01
CA VAL A 32 6.95 4.11 2.13
C VAL A 32 5.92 5.24 2.11
N PRO A 33 4.82 5.11 1.36
CA PRO A 33 3.78 6.12 1.35
C PRO A 33 2.95 6.13 2.64
N SER A 34 2.54 7.31 3.06
CA SER A 34 1.48 7.48 4.06
C SER A 34 0.13 7.68 3.37
N LEU A 35 -0.94 7.21 3.98
CA LEU A 35 -2.30 7.30 3.45
C LEU A 35 -3.21 8.02 4.44
N TYR A 36 -3.96 8.98 3.93
CA TYR A 36 -4.92 9.79 4.68
C TYR A 36 -6.29 9.76 4.03
N MET A 37 -7.32 9.92 4.84
CA MET A 37 -8.72 9.92 4.40
C MET A 37 -9.39 11.26 4.73
N ASP A 38 -10.20 11.74 3.80
CA ASP A 38 -11.12 12.87 3.95
C ASP A 38 -12.55 12.38 3.68
N GLU A 39 -13.27 12.04 4.73
CA GLU A 39 -14.66 11.58 4.63
C GLU A 39 -15.60 12.68 4.15
N ASN A 40 -15.30 13.93 4.49
CA ASN A 40 -16.15 15.06 4.15
C ASN A 40 -16.25 15.31 2.65
N HIS A 41 -15.14 15.09 1.93
CA HIS A 41 -15.05 15.31 0.50
C HIS A 41 -14.96 13.99 -0.31
N ARG A 42 -15.02 12.83 0.37
CA ARG A 42 -14.85 11.50 -0.24
C ARG A 42 -13.57 11.37 -1.04
N LYS A 43 -12.47 11.81 -0.41
CA LYS A 43 -11.14 11.78 -1.00
C LYS A 43 -10.18 11.03 -0.11
N TRP A 44 -9.11 10.57 -0.69
CA TRP A 44 -7.98 10.00 0.02
C TRP A 44 -6.69 10.53 -0.60
N ALA A 45 -5.61 10.49 0.16
CA ALA A 45 -4.35 11.06 -0.28
C ALA A 45 -3.19 10.10 -0.01
N ILE A 46 -2.24 10.10 -0.94
CA ILE A 46 -0.97 9.41 -0.80
C ILE A 46 0.11 10.48 -0.62
N VAL A 47 0.94 10.29 0.38
CA VAL A 47 2.03 11.20 0.67
C VAL A 47 3.34 10.43 0.74
N LEU A 48 4.28 10.77 -0.14
CA LEU A 48 5.66 10.31 -0.11
C LEU A 48 6.57 11.42 0.40
N HIS A 49 7.60 11.06 1.15
CA HIS A 49 8.56 12.03 1.65
C HIS A 49 9.21 12.80 0.49
N GLY A 50 9.21 14.12 0.60
CA GLY A 50 9.80 15.00 -0.41
C GLY A 50 9.00 15.18 -1.69
N MET A 51 7.83 14.55 -1.82
CA MET A 51 6.96 14.69 -2.99
C MET A 51 5.69 15.45 -2.66
N GLU A 52 5.05 16.00 -3.69
CA GLU A 52 3.72 16.61 -3.54
C GLU A 52 2.68 15.52 -3.23
N PRO A 53 1.74 15.79 -2.31
CA PRO A 53 0.64 14.86 -2.03
C PRO A 53 -0.20 14.59 -3.27
N ALA A 54 -0.55 13.34 -3.50
CA ALA A 54 -1.47 12.94 -4.56
C ALA A 54 -2.85 12.69 -3.94
N ILE A 55 -3.85 13.44 -4.37
CA ILE A 55 -5.23 13.36 -3.89
C ILE A 55 -6.08 12.63 -4.92
N HIS A 56 -6.84 11.64 -4.46
CA HIS A 56 -7.70 10.80 -5.29
C HIS A 56 -9.13 10.78 -4.75
N ASP A 57 -10.08 10.44 -5.60
CA ASP A 57 -11.45 10.19 -5.21
C ASP A 57 -11.64 8.74 -4.74
N TYR A 58 -12.65 8.47 -3.91
CA TYR A 58 -12.98 7.12 -3.48
C TYR A 58 -13.28 6.18 -4.64
N GLU A 59 -13.89 6.70 -5.70
CA GLU A 59 -14.23 5.93 -6.91
C GLU A 59 -13.01 5.44 -7.71
N ASP A 60 -11.84 6.00 -7.45
CA ASP A 60 -10.59 5.55 -8.07
C ASP A 60 -10.05 4.25 -7.48
N ILE A 61 -10.54 3.86 -6.32
CA ILE A 61 -10.14 2.62 -5.65
C ILE A 61 -10.79 1.43 -6.36
N LEU A 62 -9.97 0.52 -6.86
CA LEU A 62 -10.45 -0.69 -7.53
C LEU A 62 -10.39 -1.91 -6.62
N ASP A 63 -9.28 -2.09 -5.91
CA ASP A 63 -9.08 -3.24 -5.03
C ASP A 63 -8.02 -2.93 -3.95
N CYS A 64 -8.03 -3.71 -2.89
CA CYS A 64 -7.00 -3.70 -1.86
C CYS A 64 -6.88 -5.08 -1.24
N LYS A 65 -5.66 -5.60 -1.16
CA LYS A 65 -5.40 -6.92 -0.59
C LYS A 65 -4.07 -6.99 0.13
N VAL A 66 -3.97 -7.89 1.08
CA VAL A 66 -2.70 -8.22 1.75
C VAL A 66 -2.01 -9.33 0.98
N ILE A 67 -0.75 -9.13 0.65
CA ILE A 67 0.09 -10.11 -0.04
C ILE A 67 1.24 -10.48 0.90
N GLU A 68 1.37 -11.77 1.16
CA GLU A 68 2.47 -12.31 1.96
C GLU A 68 3.39 -13.15 1.11
N ASN A 69 4.71 -13.00 1.33
CA ASN A 69 5.77 -13.80 0.73
C ASN A 69 5.88 -13.71 -0.80
N GLU A 70 5.12 -12.80 -1.41
CA GLU A 70 5.19 -12.51 -2.85
C GLU A 70 5.62 -11.06 -3.04
N GLU A 71 6.34 -10.77 -4.11
CA GLU A 71 6.60 -9.40 -4.50
C GLU A 71 5.35 -8.82 -5.17
N VAL A 72 4.97 -7.61 -4.72
CA VAL A 72 3.94 -6.86 -5.43
C VAL A 72 4.54 -6.39 -6.75
N ASP A 73 4.07 -6.95 -7.83
CA ASP A 73 4.49 -6.51 -9.15
C ASP A 73 3.79 -5.18 -9.48
N VAL A 74 4.59 -4.12 -9.43
CA VAL A 74 4.15 -2.76 -9.78
C VAL A 74 4.16 -2.59 -11.31
N ARG A 75 4.73 -3.55 -12.03
CA ARG A 75 4.80 -3.53 -13.48
C ARG A 75 3.69 -4.39 -14.08
N LYS A 76 2.67 -3.72 -14.55
CA LYS A 76 1.48 -4.33 -15.11
C LYS A 76 1.71 -5.20 -16.37
N ASP A 77 2.85 -5.05 -17.01
CA ASP A 77 3.18 -5.69 -18.30
C ASP A 77 4.04 -6.95 -18.18
N MET A 78 4.33 -7.41 -16.95
CA MET A 78 5.04 -8.67 -16.79
C MET A 78 4.08 -9.85 -17.00
N SER A 79 4.32 -10.60 -18.08
CA SER A 79 3.61 -11.84 -18.34
C SER A 79 3.94 -12.89 -17.27
N ARG A 80 3.09 -13.92 -17.10
CA ARG A 80 3.40 -15.07 -16.23
C ARG A 80 4.73 -15.72 -16.58
N ARG A 81 5.15 -15.63 -17.83
CA ARG A 81 6.40 -16.15 -18.34
C ARG A 81 7.59 -15.37 -17.79
N ASP A 82 7.48 -14.03 -17.76
CA ASP A 82 8.54 -13.16 -17.23
C ASP A 82 8.70 -13.34 -15.72
N LEU A 83 7.58 -13.54 -14.99
CA LEU A 83 7.60 -13.92 -13.58
C LEU A 83 8.30 -15.27 -13.37
N PHE A 84 8.03 -16.24 -14.23
CA PHE A 84 8.65 -17.57 -14.16
C PHE A 84 10.16 -17.52 -14.48
N GLU A 85 10.58 -16.73 -15.47
CA GLU A 85 11.98 -16.49 -15.78
C GLU A 85 12.71 -15.75 -14.66
N SER A 86 12.06 -14.74 -14.05
CA SER A 86 12.58 -14.05 -12.86
C SER A 86 12.81 -15.01 -11.69
N VAL A 87 11.94 -15.98 -11.51
CA VAL A 87 12.06 -17.05 -10.51
C VAL A 87 13.23 -17.96 -10.81
N LEU A 88 13.49 -18.28 -12.08
CA LEU A 88 14.63 -19.10 -12.52
C LEU A 88 15.97 -18.37 -12.38
N GLU A 89 15.98 -17.05 -12.52
CA GLU A 89 17.18 -16.23 -12.37
C GLU A 89 17.61 -16.04 -10.92
N ASN A 90 16.68 -16.21 -9.97
CA ASN A 90 16.98 -16.06 -8.55
C ASN A 90 16.46 -17.23 -7.71
N PRO A 91 17.14 -18.40 -7.78
CA PRO A 91 16.72 -19.60 -7.06
C PRO A 91 16.74 -19.44 -5.53
N ALA A 92 17.56 -18.52 -5.00
CA ALA A 92 17.58 -18.24 -3.55
C ALA A 92 16.28 -17.56 -3.08
N ALA A 93 15.69 -16.66 -3.89
CA ALA A 93 14.41 -16.05 -3.62
C ALA A 93 13.29 -17.10 -3.66
N VAL A 94 13.35 -18.05 -4.58
CA VAL A 94 12.40 -19.17 -4.65
C VAL A 94 12.51 -20.09 -3.45
N ALA A 95 13.73 -20.43 -3.03
CA ALA A 95 13.97 -21.25 -1.85
C ALA A 95 13.42 -20.57 -0.59
N ARG A 96 13.60 -19.26 -0.45
CA ARG A 96 13.01 -18.47 0.66
C ARG A 96 11.49 -18.46 0.58
N ALA A 97 10.93 -18.24 -0.59
CA ALA A 97 9.48 -18.26 -0.81
C ALA A 97 8.89 -19.64 -0.49
N ASN A 98 9.56 -20.72 -0.87
CA ASN A 98 9.14 -22.08 -0.55
C ASN A 98 9.30 -22.42 0.95
N ALA A 99 10.37 -21.97 1.58
CA ALA A 99 10.58 -22.12 3.01
C ALA A 99 9.51 -21.36 3.83
N SER A 100 9.09 -20.19 3.35
CA SER A 100 8.02 -19.41 3.99
C SER A 100 6.63 -19.99 3.73
N ARG A 101 6.42 -20.73 2.64
CA ARG A 101 5.20 -21.54 2.42
C ARG A 101 5.03 -22.66 3.44
N GLY A 102 6.10 -23.07 4.12
CA GLY A 102 6.06 -23.97 5.27
C GLY A 102 5.38 -23.41 6.52
N GLY A 103 4.85 -22.21 6.48
CA GLY A 103 3.95 -21.63 7.48
C GLY A 103 4.60 -21.02 8.71
N LYS A 104 5.92 -21.12 8.87
CA LYS A 104 6.60 -20.70 10.09
C LYS A 104 7.03 -19.23 10.12
N TYR A 105 7.45 -18.72 8.97
CA TYR A 105 7.95 -17.35 8.81
C TYR A 105 7.19 -16.58 7.75
N CYS A 106 6.94 -15.31 8.03
CA CYS A 106 6.58 -14.34 7.01
C CYS A 106 7.85 -13.56 6.64
N THR A 107 8.25 -13.62 5.38
CA THR A 107 9.45 -12.94 4.89
C THR A 107 9.11 -11.60 4.25
N ARG A 108 7.87 -11.44 3.82
CA ARG A 108 7.35 -10.22 3.23
C ARG A 108 5.85 -10.11 3.41
N MET A 109 5.41 -8.91 3.75
CA MET A 109 3.98 -8.57 3.80
C MET A 109 3.82 -7.18 3.19
N ASP A 110 3.00 -7.10 2.16
CA ASP A 110 2.64 -5.84 1.51
C ASP A 110 1.12 -5.68 1.50
N VAL A 111 0.66 -4.45 1.58
CA VAL A 111 -0.72 -4.10 1.21
C VAL A 111 -0.68 -3.60 -0.22
N ALA A 112 -1.39 -4.26 -1.11
CA ALA A 112 -1.49 -3.89 -2.52
C ALA A 112 -2.81 -3.16 -2.78
N LEU A 113 -2.71 -1.89 -3.09
CA LEU A 113 -3.83 -1.02 -3.42
C LEU A 113 -3.86 -0.79 -4.93
N THR A 114 -4.92 -1.25 -5.58
CA THR A 114 -5.12 -1.04 -7.01
C THR A 114 -6.02 0.15 -7.24
N VAL A 115 -5.55 1.10 -8.01
CA VAL A 115 -6.26 2.36 -8.29
C VAL A 115 -6.38 2.59 -9.79
N ARG A 116 -7.45 3.31 -10.17
CA ARG A 116 -7.64 3.79 -11.52
C ARG A 116 -6.70 4.98 -11.75
N GLY A 117 -5.86 4.87 -12.78
CA GLY A 117 -5.03 5.97 -13.25
C GLY A 117 -5.68 6.73 -14.41
N THR A 118 -4.89 7.10 -15.40
CA THR A 118 -5.39 7.62 -16.68
C THR A 118 -6.36 6.63 -17.33
N PRO A 119 -7.33 7.09 -18.14
CA PRO A 119 -8.34 6.22 -18.76
C PRO A 119 -7.73 4.96 -19.40
N GLY A 120 -8.17 3.79 -18.95
CA GLY A 120 -7.70 2.49 -19.44
C GLY A 120 -6.44 1.96 -18.73
N GLN A 121 -5.87 2.69 -17.76
CA GLN A 121 -4.72 2.25 -17.00
C GLN A 121 -5.08 2.09 -15.51
N GLU A 122 -4.64 1.02 -14.93
CA GLU A 122 -4.70 0.79 -13.49
C GLU A 122 -3.27 0.82 -12.94
N SER A 123 -3.10 1.24 -11.72
CA SER A 123 -1.82 1.24 -11.03
C SER A 123 -1.93 0.51 -9.71
N THR A 124 -0.90 -0.22 -9.33
CA THR A 124 -0.82 -0.86 -8.03
C THR A 124 0.19 -0.13 -7.16
N ILE A 125 -0.26 0.25 -5.97
CA ILE A 125 0.57 0.88 -4.95
C ILE A 125 0.85 -0.18 -3.89
N GLY A 126 2.12 -0.49 -3.68
CA GLY A 126 2.57 -1.40 -2.63
C GLY A 126 2.95 -0.65 -1.37
N ILE A 127 2.41 -1.08 -0.23
CA ILE A 127 2.78 -0.57 1.09
C ILE A 127 3.49 -1.70 1.82
N PRO A 128 4.83 -1.68 1.91
CA PRO A 128 5.58 -2.73 2.57
C PRO A 128 5.46 -2.62 4.09
N LEU A 129 5.01 -3.68 4.74
CA LEU A 129 4.88 -3.78 6.20
C LEU A 129 5.94 -4.69 6.81
N ILE A 130 6.29 -5.77 6.13
CA ILE A 130 7.34 -6.71 6.53
C ILE A 130 8.32 -6.86 5.39
N GLY A 131 9.59 -6.57 5.62
CA GLY A 131 10.69 -6.73 4.65
C GLY A 131 11.80 -7.66 5.12
N ARG A 132 11.58 -8.37 6.23
CA ARG A 132 12.54 -9.33 6.83
C ARG A 132 11.79 -10.51 7.41
N GLU A 133 12.49 -11.59 7.74
CA GLU A 133 11.88 -12.74 8.39
C GLU A 133 11.26 -12.39 9.74
N VAL A 134 9.98 -12.70 9.88
CA VAL A 134 9.22 -12.55 11.12
C VAL A 134 8.46 -13.85 11.38
N LEU A 135 8.58 -14.38 12.59
CA LEU A 135 7.82 -15.57 13.02
C LEU A 135 6.33 -15.26 13.02
N ARG A 136 5.53 -16.10 12.37
CA ARG A 136 4.06 -15.95 12.36
C ARG A 136 3.42 -16.14 13.72
N SER A 137 4.10 -16.82 14.64
CA SER A 137 3.66 -16.95 16.05
C SER A 137 4.01 -15.72 16.90
N SER A 138 4.78 -14.77 16.38
CA SER A 138 5.20 -13.59 17.13
C SER A 138 4.10 -12.55 17.24
N LYS A 139 4.14 -11.76 18.31
CA LYS A 139 3.24 -10.60 18.49
C LYS A 139 3.44 -9.57 17.37
N THR A 140 4.66 -9.39 16.91
CA THR A 140 4.98 -8.46 15.81
C THR A 140 4.23 -8.83 14.54
N TYR A 141 4.25 -10.10 14.14
CA TYR A 141 3.51 -10.56 12.98
C TYR A 141 1.99 -10.34 13.15
N VAL A 142 1.45 -10.74 14.28
CA VAL A 142 0.00 -10.61 14.56
C VAL A 142 -0.45 -9.16 14.48
N LEU A 143 0.30 -8.24 15.09
CA LEU A 143 -0.02 -6.81 15.05
C LEU A 143 0.08 -6.22 13.64
N LEU A 144 1.12 -6.58 12.88
CA LEU A 144 1.29 -6.11 11.50
C LEU A 144 0.21 -6.68 10.58
N ARG A 145 -0.15 -7.94 10.75
CA ARG A 145 -1.23 -8.57 9.97
C ARG A 145 -2.59 -7.93 10.28
N GLN A 146 -2.89 -7.70 11.54
CA GLN A 146 -4.11 -6.99 11.93
C GLN A 146 -4.15 -5.57 11.36
N GLY A 147 -3.02 -4.86 11.38
CA GLY A 147 -2.90 -3.54 10.77
C GLY A 147 -3.11 -3.56 9.26
N ALA A 148 -2.56 -4.56 8.57
CA ALA A 148 -2.74 -4.76 7.14
C ALA A 148 -4.21 -5.05 6.79
N ASP A 149 -4.83 -5.96 7.51
CA ASP A 149 -6.25 -6.31 7.31
C ASP A 149 -7.16 -5.11 7.56
N LYS A 150 -6.88 -4.33 8.61
CA LYS A 150 -7.63 -3.11 8.93
C LYS A 150 -7.49 -2.05 7.85
N LEU A 151 -6.28 -1.85 7.33
CA LEU A 151 -6.03 -0.92 6.23
C LEU A 151 -6.83 -1.32 4.98
N CYS A 152 -6.77 -2.59 4.60
CA CYS A 152 -7.56 -3.11 3.48
C CYS A 152 -9.06 -2.94 3.69
N GLU A 153 -9.55 -3.22 4.89
CA GLU A 153 -10.96 -3.04 5.24
C GLU A 153 -11.38 -1.57 5.08
N ASP A 154 -10.60 -0.64 5.60
CA ASP A 154 -10.89 0.79 5.50
C ASP A 154 -10.88 1.27 4.04
N VAL A 155 -9.91 0.82 3.24
CA VAL A 155 -9.81 1.17 1.80
C VAL A 155 -11.00 0.62 1.01
N LEU A 156 -11.34 -0.65 1.23
CA LEU A 156 -12.48 -1.27 0.55
C LEU A 156 -13.83 -0.65 0.97
N ARG A 157 -13.91 -0.19 2.20
CA ARG A 157 -15.09 0.57 2.68
C ARG A 157 -15.23 1.90 1.95
N MET A 158 -14.14 2.62 1.70
CA MET A 158 -14.15 3.84 0.87
C MET A 158 -14.63 3.53 -0.55
N ARG A 159 -14.11 2.47 -1.17
CA ARG A 159 -14.54 2.02 -2.49
C ARG A 159 -16.04 1.75 -2.53
N ASP A 160 -16.54 1.01 -1.56
CA ASP A 160 -17.95 0.60 -1.53
C ASP A 160 -18.88 1.80 -1.23
N ALA A 161 -18.43 2.76 -0.42
CA ALA A 161 -19.15 3.99 -0.17
C ALA A 161 -19.32 4.82 -1.47
N SER A 162 -18.38 4.77 -2.39
CA SER A 162 -18.50 5.47 -3.67
C SER A 162 -19.58 4.86 -4.56
N LYS A 163 -19.84 3.56 -4.46
CA LYS A 163 -20.86 2.85 -5.25
C LYS A 163 -22.29 3.13 -4.79
N VAL A 164 -22.50 3.45 -3.53
CA VAL A 164 -23.82 3.69 -2.93
C VAL A 164 -24.34 5.09 -3.26
N SER A 165 -23.51 5.98 -3.78
CA SER A 165 -23.84 7.39 -4.06
C SER A 165 -24.43 7.65 -5.45
N LEU A 166 -24.66 6.62 -6.21
CA LEU A 166 -25.27 6.72 -7.55
C LEU A 166 -26.80 6.61 -7.48
#